data_86cccca99d5027896fb4370ef0820daa
#
_entry.id   86cccca99d5027896fb4370ef0820daa
#
_cell.length_a   1.000
_cell.length_b   1.000
_cell.length_c   1.000
_cell.angle_alpha   90.00
_cell.angle_beta   90.00
_cell.angle_gamma   90.00
#
_symmetry.space_group_name_H-M   'P 1'
#
loop_
_entity.id
_entity.type
_entity.pdbx_description
1 polymer ?
#
loop_
_entity_poly.entity_id
_entity_poly.type
_entity_poly.pdbx_seq_one_letter_code
_entity_poly.pdbx_strand_id
1 'polypeptide(L)'
;MPKLALTKLHGIVLGAALAVLATAPAAFALDPNASVSRESGPFDLFRHGFKAYREGKKEEAVEAYRYAAEMGHTGSRWALATMYADGDGVVKNDFEAFKIYSEIASQGVEPGSNDTGFFVNALKSLAGYYQRGIPESPVHPDLATARQLYFQAASTFGDADAQFRLAKMLLAGEGGEVNIKQAKKWLNHARREGHAGAMAVFGNVLFQEGQTVRGLAYMTAALDNCTTADREWLQPLQEQAFSLVGEDERRTALALAADIRKGAD
;
A
#
# COMPACT_ATOMS: atom_id res chain seq x y z
N MET A 1 -46.50 -55.53 -17.82
CA MET A 1 -45.72 -54.72 -18.73
C MET A 1 -46.66 -53.93 -19.59
N PRO A 2 -46.72 -52.62 -19.47
CA PRO A 2 -46.83 -51.79 -20.66
C PRO A 2 -45.80 -50.65 -20.60
N LYS A 3 -45.30 -50.32 -21.78
CA LYS A 3 -44.34 -49.25 -22.08
C LYS A 3 -45.08 -47.90 -22.05
N LEU A 4 -44.61 -46.91 -21.26
CA LEU A 4 -45.05 -45.53 -21.37
C LEU A 4 -44.19 -44.78 -22.37
N ALA A 5 -44.85 -44.16 -23.33
CA ALA A 5 -44.26 -43.31 -24.36
C ALA A 5 -43.94 -41.94 -23.81
N LEU A 6 -42.73 -41.42 -24.06
CA LEU A 6 -42.30 -40.07 -23.80
C LEU A 6 -42.82 -39.14 -24.94
N THR A 7 -43.77 -38.28 -24.64
CA THR A 7 -44.15 -37.17 -25.52
C THR A 7 -43.16 -35.99 -25.33
N LYS A 8 -42.51 -35.60 -26.41
CA LYS A 8 -41.64 -34.42 -26.49
C LYS A 8 -42.52 -33.14 -26.55
N LEU A 9 -42.47 -32.33 -25.51
CA LEU A 9 -42.95 -30.95 -25.59
C LEU A 9 -41.84 -30.05 -26.14
N HIS A 10 -42.06 -29.45 -27.32
CA HIS A 10 -41.25 -28.39 -27.85
C HIS A 10 -41.71 -27.07 -27.25
N GLY A 11 -40.99 -26.54 -26.28
CA GLY A 11 -41.16 -25.18 -25.78
C GLY A 11 -40.31 -24.21 -26.60
N ILE A 12 -40.98 -23.34 -27.38
CA ILE A 12 -40.34 -22.22 -28.07
C ILE A 12 -40.03 -21.19 -27.00
N VAL A 13 -38.76 -20.99 -26.65
CA VAL A 13 -38.32 -19.88 -25.85
C VAL A 13 -37.97 -18.72 -26.79
N LEU A 14 -38.85 -17.73 -26.87
CA LEU A 14 -38.56 -16.43 -27.46
C LEU A 14 -37.55 -15.72 -26.54
N GLY A 15 -36.29 -15.76 -26.90
CA GLY A 15 -35.24 -14.96 -26.26
C GLY A 15 -35.36 -13.51 -26.71
N ALA A 16 -35.91 -12.64 -25.85
CA ALA A 16 -35.76 -11.20 -26.00
C ALA A 16 -34.30 -10.84 -25.71
N ALA A 17 -33.54 -10.59 -26.77
CA ALA A 17 -32.20 -10.00 -26.64
C ALA A 17 -32.35 -8.55 -26.20
N LEU A 18 -32.17 -8.28 -24.88
CA LEU A 18 -31.93 -6.93 -24.40
C LEU A 18 -30.56 -6.52 -24.89
N ALA A 19 -30.51 -5.71 -25.95
CA ALA A 19 -29.30 -4.99 -26.33
C ALA A 19 -29.02 -3.94 -25.25
N VAL A 20 -28.19 -4.26 -24.29
CA VAL A 20 -27.57 -3.27 -23.42
C VAL A 20 -26.63 -2.46 -24.31
N LEU A 21 -27.10 -1.29 -24.75
CA LEU A 21 -26.24 -0.25 -25.29
C LEU A 21 -25.28 0.17 -24.17
N ALA A 22 -24.12 -0.46 -24.11
CA ALA A 22 -23.01 0.03 -23.35
C ALA A 22 -22.64 1.40 -23.95
N THR A 23 -23.07 2.48 -23.34
CA THR A 23 -22.53 3.81 -23.59
C THR A 23 -21.07 3.75 -23.15
N ALA A 24 -20.17 3.51 -24.11
CA ALA A 24 -18.74 3.70 -23.87
C ALA A 24 -18.56 5.12 -23.33
N PRO A 25 -17.84 5.31 -22.23
CA PRO A 25 -17.51 6.65 -21.77
C PRO A 25 -16.84 7.37 -22.94
N ALA A 26 -17.22 8.63 -23.19
CA ALA A 26 -16.61 9.45 -24.22
C ALA A 26 -15.07 9.35 -24.04
N ALA A 27 -14.40 8.75 -25.01
CA ALA A 27 -12.96 8.65 -25.00
C ALA A 27 -12.43 10.09 -25.10
N PHE A 28 -11.92 10.63 -24.01
CA PHE A 28 -11.15 11.85 -24.04
C PHE A 28 -9.92 11.57 -24.92
N ALA A 29 -9.92 12.13 -26.11
CA ALA A 29 -8.79 11.97 -27.02
C ALA A 29 -7.62 12.79 -26.45
N LEU A 30 -6.41 12.23 -26.48
CA LEU A 30 -5.19 13.03 -26.26
C LEU A 30 -5.24 14.25 -27.19
N ASP A 31 -4.79 15.40 -26.68
CA ASP A 31 -4.71 16.63 -27.48
C ASP A 31 -4.02 16.31 -28.82
N PRO A 32 -4.70 16.53 -29.98
CA PRO A 32 -4.12 16.23 -31.28
C PRO A 32 -2.86 17.04 -31.59
N ASN A 33 -2.59 18.13 -30.84
CA ASN A 33 -1.36 18.91 -30.91
C ASN A 33 -0.29 18.45 -29.90
N ALA A 34 -0.56 17.44 -29.07
CA ALA A 34 0.44 16.88 -28.18
C ALA A 34 1.54 16.22 -29.02
N SER A 35 2.80 16.35 -28.57
CA SER A 35 3.96 15.71 -29.19
C SER A 35 3.93 14.17 -29.11
N VAL A 36 2.89 13.61 -28.49
CA VAL A 36 2.72 12.18 -28.19
C VAL A 36 1.31 11.76 -28.64
N SER A 37 1.23 10.74 -29.49
CA SER A 37 -0.01 10.12 -29.96
C SER A 37 -0.22 8.75 -29.32
N ARG A 38 -1.40 8.14 -29.55
CA ARG A 38 -1.65 6.74 -29.18
C ARG A 38 -0.68 5.73 -29.78
N GLU A 39 -0.02 6.10 -30.88
CA GLU A 39 0.99 5.29 -31.57
C GLU A 39 2.38 5.39 -30.93
N SER A 40 2.55 6.30 -29.94
CA SER A 40 3.79 6.44 -29.19
C SER A 40 4.04 5.22 -28.31
N GLY A 41 5.32 4.90 -28.09
CA GLY A 41 5.67 3.78 -27.21
C GLY A 41 5.24 3.98 -25.75
N PRO A 42 5.11 2.90 -24.95
CA PRO A 42 4.59 2.97 -23.58
C PRO A 42 5.43 3.87 -22.66
N PHE A 43 6.73 3.93 -22.88
CA PHE A 43 7.62 4.80 -22.10
C PHE A 43 7.42 6.28 -22.45
N ASP A 44 7.19 6.61 -23.73
CA ASP A 44 6.94 8.00 -24.15
C ASP A 44 5.60 8.49 -23.63
N LEU A 45 4.58 7.64 -23.66
CA LEU A 45 3.27 7.90 -23.06
C LEU A 45 3.37 8.09 -21.53
N PHE A 46 4.14 7.26 -20.85
CA PHE A 46 4.39 7.43 -19.41
C PHE A 46 5.06 8.78 -19.11
N ARG A 47 6.10 9.13 -19.86
CA ARG A 47 6.81 10.41 -19.71
C ARG A 47 5.89 11.62 -19.98
N HIS A 48 5.05 11.50 -21.00
CA HIS A 48 4.04 12.52 -21.31
C HIS A 48 3.02 12.66 -20.17
N GLY A 49 2.46 11.56 -19.68
CA GLY A 49 1.55 11.55 -18.53
C GLY A 49 2.16 12.18 -17.28
N PHE A 50 3.43 11.86 -16.99
CA PHE A 50 4.16 12.47 -15.87
C PHE A 50 4.33 13.99 -16.03
N LYS A 51 4.64 14.47 -17.24
CA LYS A 51 4.73 15.89 -17.55
C LYS A 51 3.37 16.57 -17.39
N ALA A 52 2.32 16.03 -17.98
CA ALA A 52 0.95 16.54 -17.87
C ALA A 52 0.50 16.61 -16.41
N TYR A 53 0.78 15.58 -15.62
CA TYR A 53 0.47 15.54 -14.20
C TYR A 53 1.15 16.70 -13.43
N ARG A 54 2.44 16.92 -13.68
CA ARG A 54 3.20 18.02 -13.05
C ARG A 54 2.71 19.41 -13.48
N GLU A 55 2.15 19.54 -14.67
CA GLU A 55 1.54 20.76 -15.18
C GLU A 55 0.10 20.98 -14.66
N GLY A 56 -0.42 20.07 -13.86
CA GLY A 56 -1.79 20.10 -13.33
C GLY A 56 -2.87 19.63 -14.30
N LYS A 57 -2.49 19.15 -15.48
CA LYS A 57 -3.38 18.58 -16.52
C LYS A 57 -3.67 17.10 -16.19
N LYS A 58 -4.42 16.88 -15.12
CA LYS A 58 -4.55 15.55 -14.54
C LYS A 58 -5.35 14.58 -15.41
N GLU A 59 -6.39 15.05 -16.08
CA GLU A 59 -7.19 14.26 -17.02
C GLU A 59 -6.36 13.78 -18.21
N GLU A 60 -5.49 14.64 -18.75
CA GLU A 60 -4.56 14.30 -19.83
C GLU A 60 -3.53 13.25 -19.34
N ALA A 61 -3.04 13.40 -18.09
CA ALA A 61 -2.13 12.43 -17.50
C ALA A 61 -2.80 11.04 -17.34
N VAL A 62 -4.06 11.00 -16.92
CA VAL A 62 -4.84 9.75 -16.80
C VAL A 62 -4.93 9.05 -18.14
N GLU A 63 -5.26 9.77 -19.22
CA GLU A 63 -5.35 9.19 -20.56
C GLU A 63 -4.02 8.63 -21.04
N ALA A 64 -2.94 9.39 -20.88
CA ALA A 64 -1.60 8.95 -21.25
C ALA A 64 -1.17 7.70 -20.44
N TYR A 65 -1.41 7.68 -19.14
CA TYR A 65 -1.12 6.51 -18.29
C TYR A 65 -1.99 5.31 -18.65
N ARG A 66 -3.26 5.50 -19.02
CA ARG A 66 -4.14 4.42 -19.47
C ARG A 66 -3.59 3.73 -20.72
N TYR A 67 -3.24 4.49 -21.75
CA TYR A 67 -2.65 3.92 -22.97
C TYR A 67 -1.32 3.21 -22.71
N ALA A 68 -0.44 3.79 -21.90
CA ALA A 68 0.80 3.14 -21.54
C ALA A 68 0.59 1.86 -20.70
N ALA A 69 -0.42 1.86 -19.82
CA ALA A 69 -0.79 0.71 -19.00
C ALA A 69 -1.36 -0.44 -19.85
N GLU A 70 -2.20 -0.15 -20.84
CA GLU A 70 -2.72 -1.12 -21.83
C GLU A 70 -1.57 -1.77 -22.62
N MET A 71 -0.50 -1.03 -22.89
CA MET A 71 0.73 -1.53 -23.54
C MET A 71 1.69 -2.24 -22.57
N GLY A 72 1.29 -2.43 -21.29
CA GLY A 72 2.03 -3.22 -20.32
C GLY A 72 3.03 -2.43 -19.46
N HIS A 73 3.06 -1.10 -19.50
CA HIS A 73 4.00 -0.30 -18.72
C HIS A 73 3.61 -0.29 -17.22
N THR A 74 4.41 -0.96 -16.39
CA THR A 74 4.12 -1.16 -14.95
C THR A 74 4.01 0.15 -14.18
N GLY A 75 4.89 1.10 -14.43
CA GLY A 75 4.86 2.42 -13.79
C GLY A 75 3.58 3.21 -14.10
N SER A 76 3.05 3.09 -15.34
CA SER A 76 1.79 3.72 -15.72
C SER A 76 0.59 3.04 -15.07
N ARG A 77 0.58 1.71 -14.96
CA ARG A 77 -0.44 0.98 -14.20
C ARG A 77 -0.45 1.45 -12.75
N TRP A 78 0.72 1.53 -12.13
CA TRP A 78 0.82 2.00 -10.74
C TRP A 78 0.32 3.44 -10.58
N ALA A 79 0.74 4.36 -11.46
CA ALA A 79 0.29 5.75 -11.43
C ALA A 79 -1.24 5.86 -11.59
N LEU A 80 -1.81 5.14 -12.56
CA LEU A 80 -3.24 5.10 -12.80
C LEU A 80 -4.01 4.54 -11.59
N ALA A 81 -3.53 3.45 -10.98
CA ALA A 81 -4.13 2.87 -9.78
C ALA A 81 -4.12 3.87 -8.62
N THR A 82 -3.03 4.61 -8.43
CA THR A 82 -2.92 5.65 -7.40
C THR A 82 -3.91 6.78 -7.67
N MET A 83 -4.03 7.23 -8.91
CA MET A 83 -5.01 8.27 -9.28
C MET A 83 -6.46 7.83 -9.00
N TYR A 84 -6.82 6.57 -9.27
CA TYR A 84 -8.13 6.03 -8.89
C TYR A 84 -8.32 5.94 -7.37
N ALA A 85 -7.28 5.53 -6.62
CA ALA A 85 -7.35 5.42 -5.17
C ALA A 85 -7.54 6.78 -4.48
N ASP A 86 -6.94 7.83 -5.04
CA ASP A 86 -6.97 9.17 -4.47
C ASP A 86 -8.12 10.04 -5.03
N GLY A 87 -8.67 9.68 -6.18
CA GLY A 87 -9.63 10.50 -6.92
C GLY A 87 -8.95 11.69 -7.60
N ASP A 88 -7.72 11.50 -8.06
CA ASP A 88 -6.89 12.56 -8.62
C ASP A 88 -6.91 12.54 -10.15
N GLY A 89 -7.65 13.50 -10.75
CA GLY A 89 -7.91 13.56 -12.20
C GLY A 89 -8.93 12.54 -12.71
N VAL A 90 -9.48 11.72 -11.82
CA VAL A 90 -10.56 10.76 -12.06
C VAL A 90 -11.49 10.71 -10.86
N VAL A 91 -12.69 10.20 -11.05
CA VAL A 91 -13.58 9.87 -9.92
C VAL A 91 -12.92 8.77 -9.10
N LYS A 92 -12.81 8.99 -7.78
CA LYS A 92 -12.26 8.00 -6.86
C LYS A 92 -12.95 6.66 -7.00
N ASN A 93 -12.16 5.61 -7.16
CA ASN A 93 -12.65 4.24 -7.28
C ASN A 93 -11.64 3.24 -6.73
N ASP A 94 -11.77 2.94 -5.44
CA ASP A 94 -10.89 2.00 -4.74
C ASP A 94 -10.90 0.60 -5.36
N PHE A 95 -12.04 0.17 -5.98
CA PHE A 95 -12.11 -1.16 -6.60
C PHE A 95 -11.37 -1.20 -7.94
N GLU A 96 -11.41 -0.13 -8.75
CA GLU A 96 -10.55 -0.03 -9.94
C GLU A 96 -9.07 -0.02 -9.57
N ALA A 97 -8.71 0.77 -8.55
CA ALA A 97 -7.33 0.78 -8.03
C ALA A 97 -6.88 -0.62 -7.58
N PHE A 98 -7.72 -1.32 -6.82
CA PHE A 98 -7.46 -2.69 -6.38
C PHE A 98 -7.23 -3.65 -7.55
N LYS A 99 -8.04 -3.58 -8.62
CA LYS A 99 -7.86 -4.44 -9.80
C LYS A 99 -6.51 -4.22 -10.46
N ILE A 100 -6.14 -2.95 -10.66
CA ILE A 100 -4.87 -2.60 -11.32
C ILE A 100 -3.67 -3.00 -10.44
N TYR A 101 -3.73 -2.77 -9.12
CA TYR A 101 -2.69 -3.26 -8.21
C TYR A 101 -2.58 -4.80 -8.22
N SER A 102 -3.72 -5.50 -8.33
CA SER A 102 -3.73 -6.96 -8.43
C SER A 102 -3.10 -7.46 -9.73
N GLU A 103 -3.29 -6.76 -10.84
CA GLU A 103 -2.60 -7.06 -12.10
C GLU A 103 -1.08 -6.91 -11.96
N ILE A 104 -0.59 -5.80 -11.35
CA ILE A 104 0.83 -5.60 -11.08
C ILE A 104 1.39 -6.75 -10.21
N ALA A 105 0.68 -7.09 -9.12
CA ALA A 105 1.11 -8.14 -8.21
C ALA A 105 1.12 -9.53 -8.86
N SER A 106 0.18 -9.82 -9.77
CA SER A 106 0.08 -11.10 -10.48
C SER A 106 1.21 -11.34 -11.49
N GLN A 107 1.79 -10.29 -12.04
CA GLN A 107 2.89 -10.40 -13.00
C GLN A 107 4.21 -10.79 -12.34
N GLY A 108 4.33 -10.60 -11.03
CA GLY A 108 5.59 -10.75 -10.34
C GLY A 108 6.63 -9.72 -10.78
N VAL A 109 7.79 -9.75 -10.14
CA VAL A 109 8.92 -8.88 -10.49
C VAL A 109 10.22 -9.56 -10.09
N GLU A 110 11.26 -9.37 -10.88
CA GLU A 110 12.61 -9.76 -10.48
C GLU A 110 13.15 -8.72 -9.50
N PRO A 111 13.60 -9.14 -8.28
CA PRO A 111 14.14 -8.21 -7.30
C PRO A 111 15.32 -7.40 -7.86
N GLY A 112 15.28 -6.09 -7.66
CA GLY A 112 16.30 -5.17 -8.18
C GLY A 112 16.07 -4.67 -9.61
N SER A 113 15.01 -5.13 -10.29
CA SER A 113 14.58 -4.54 -11.56
C SER A 113 14.00 -3.13 -11.36
N ASN A 114 13.88 -2.38 -12.46
CA ASN A 114 13.29 -1.03 -12.45
C ASN A 114 11.82 -1.01 -11.95
N ASP A 115 11.11 -2.12 -12.07
CA ASP A 115 9.71 -2.25 -11.68
C ASP A 115 9.51 -2.69 -10.22
N THR A 116 10.61 -3.04 -9.52
CA THR A 116 10.55 -3.52 -8.12
C THR A 116 9.78 -2.55 -7.22
N GLY A 117 10.03 -1.24 -7.33
CA GLY A 117 9.34 -0.24 -6.50
C GLY A 117 7.83 -0.19 -6.74
N PHE A 118 7.38 -0.28 -7.99
CA PHE A 118 5.95 -0.30 -8.33
C PHE A 118 5.28 -1.58 -7.82
N PHE A 119 5.95 -2.72 -7.96
CA PHE A 119 5.47 -4.01 -7.46
C PHE A 119 5.31 -4.01 -5.92
N VAL A 120 6.32 -3.56 -5.19
CA VAL A 120 6.28 -3.48 -3.71
C VAL A 120 5.18 -2.54 -3.24
N ASN A 121 5.02 -1.38 -3.88
CA ASN A 121 3.94 -0.45 -3.57
C ASN A 121 2.55 -1.05 -3.88
N ALA A 122 2.41 -1.82 -4.95
CA ALA A 122 1.17 -2.54 -5.25
C ALA A 122 0.85 -3.57 -4.17
N LEU A 123 1.82 -4.36 -3.69
CA LEU A 123 1.64 -5.30 -2.58
C LEU A 123 1.16 -4.58 -1.31
N LYS A 124 1.78 -3.45 -0.96
CA LYS A 124 1.38 -2.64 0.22
C LYS A 124 -0.04 -2.07 0.08
N SER A 125 -0.40 -1.57 -1.10
CA SER A 125 -1.75 -1.06 -1.38
C SER A 125 -2.80 -2.15 -1.28
N LEU A 126 -2.54 -3.32 -1.86
CA LEU A 126 -3.41 -4.50 -1.74
C LEU A 126 -3.57 -4.94 -0.28
N ALA A 127 -2.48 -5.02 0.47
CA ALA A 127 -2.52 -5.34 1.90
C ALA A 127 -3.42 -4.36 2.67
N GLY A 128 -3.33 -3.06 2.37
CA GLY A 128 -4.21 -2.05 2.93
C GLY A 128 -5.68 -2.24 2.57
N TYR A 129 -5.99 -2.65 1.34
CA TYR A 129 -7.36 -2.98 0.93
C TYR A 129 -7.87 -4.23 1.64
N TYR A 130 -7.06 -5.29 1.76
CA TYR A 130 -7.45 -6.47 2.53
C TYR A 130 -7.59 -6.23 4.03
N GLN A 131 -6.92 -5.22 4.60
CA GLN A 131 -7.13 -4.85 6.00
C GLN A 131 -8.51 -4.22 6.25
N ARG A 132 -8.99 -3.35 5.35
CA ARG A 132 -10.22 -2.59 5.57
C ARG A 132 -11.43 -3.06 4.74
N GLY A 133 -11.18 -3.84 3.69
CA GLY A 133 -12.17 -4.09 2.65
C GLY A 133 -12.39 -2.88 1.75
N ILE A 134 -13.26 -3.03 0.75
CA ILE A 134 -13.71 -1.95 -0.14
C ILE A 134 -15.24 -1.98 -0.10
N PRO A 135 -15.91 -0.91 0.38
CA PRO A 135 -17.36 -0.85 0.41
C PRO A 135 -17.98 -1.08 -0.98
N GLU A 136 -19.12 -1.73 -1.04
CA GLU A 136 -19.89 -2.00 -2.27
C GLU A 136 -19.10 -2.77 -3.34
N SER A 137 -18.11 -3.57 -2.91
CA SER A 137 -17.31 -4.42 -3.79
C SER A 137 -17.17 -5.85 -3.23
N PRO A 138 -16.69 -6.82 -4.03
CA PRO A 138 -16.43 -8.17 -3.54
C PRO A 138 -15.17 -8.27 -2.65
N VAL A 139 -14.46 -7.17 -2.40
CA VAL A 139 -13.24 -7.14 -1.58
C VAL A 139 -13.62 -6.95 -0.12
N HIS A 140 -13.70 -8.06 0.62
CA HIS A 140 -13.96 -8.06 2.05
C HIS A 140 -12.64 -8.03 2.84
N PRO A 141 -12.66 -7.59 4.13
CA PRO A 141 -11.48 -7.66 4.98
C PRO A 141 -10.94 -9.10 5.08
N ASP A 142 -9.66 -9.26 4.81
CA ASP A 142 -8.90 -10.50 4.97
C ASP A 142 -7.51 -10.17 5.54
N LEU A 143 -7.44 -10.18 6.86
CA LEU A 143 -6.22 -9.84 7.60
C LEU A 143 -5.10 -10.87 7.37
N ALA A 144 -5.44 -12.13 7.07
CA ALA A 144 -4.43 -13.15 6.80
C ALA A 144 -3.73 -12.86 5.47
N THR A 145 -4.50 -12.57 4.42
CA THR A 145 -3.94 -12.15 3.13
C THR A 145 -3.17 -10.83 3.25
N ALA A 146 -3.68 -9.84 3.97
CA ALA A 146 -2.96 -8.59 4.22
C ALA A 146 -1.58 -8.84 4.86
N ARG A 147 -1.53 -9.69 5.89
CA ARG A 147 -0.28 -10.05 6.57
C ARG A 147 0.70 -10.77 5.65
N GLN A 148 0.22 -11.64 4.75
CA GLN A 148 1.07 -12.33 3.77
C GLN A 148 1.69 -11.34 2.76
N LEU A 149 0.91 -10.38 2.26
CA LEU A 149 1.38 -9.37 1.32
C LEU A 149 2.43 -8.46 1.96
N TYR A 150 2.21 -7.99 3.20
CA TYR A 150 3.24 -7.24 3.92
C TYR A 150 4.47 -8.11 4.21
N PHE A 151 4.30 -9.39 4.55
CA PHE A 151 5.42 -10.30 4.75
C PHE A 151 6.25 -10.47 3.47
N GLN A 152 5.62 -10.60 2.31
CA GLN A 152 6.31 -10.70 1.02
C GLN A 152 7.11 -9.41 0.74
N ALA A 153 6.49 -8.23 0.88
CA ALA A 153 7.17 -6.95 0.68
C ALA A 153 8.33 -6.74 1.67
N ALA A 154 8.14 -7.13 2.93
CA ALA A 154 9.14 -6.99 3.99
C ALA A 154 10.32 -7.96 3.83
N SER A 155 10.05 -9.24 3.53
CA SER A 155 11.07 -10.30 3.55
C SER A 155 11.84 -10.41 2.25
N THR A 156 11.16 -10.26 1.11
CA THR A 156 11.80 -10.43 -0.21
C THR A 156 12.46 -9.14 -0.69
N PHE A 157 11.84 -8.00 -0.40
CA PHE A 157 12.28 -6.72 -0.94
C PHE A 157 12.87 -5.78 0.11
N GLY A 158 12.78 -6.13 1.41
CA GLY A 158 13.36 -5.34 2.48
C GLY A 158 12.65 -4.00 2.73
N ASP A 159 11.41 -3.81 2.23
CA ASP A 159 10.68 -2.55 2.35
C ASP A 159 10.39 -2.19 3.82
N ALA A 160 10.94 -1.08 4.29
CA ALA A 160 10.87 -0.67 5.69
C ALA A 160 9.44 -0.36 6.16
N ASP A 161 8.58 0.21 5.29
CA ASP A 161 7.18 0.47 5.62
C ASP A 161 6.39 -0.85 5.75
N ALA A 162 6.63 -1.81 4.84
CA ALA A 162 6.03 -3.14 4.95
C ALA A 162 6.50 -3.89 6.20
N GLN A 163 7.78 -3.80 6.57
CA GLN A 163 8.32 -4.36 7.81
C GLN A 163 7.63 -3.76 9.04
N PHE A 164 7.43 -2.45 9.05
CA PHE A 164 6.72 -1.75 10.12
C PHE A 164 5.25 -2.18 10.20
N ARG A 165 4.52 -2.22 9.08
CA ARG A 165 3.11 -2.64 9.03
C ARG A 165 2.95 -4.09 9.45
N LEU A 166 3.80 -4.99 8.97
CA LEU A 166 3.84 -6.38 9.40
C LEU A 166 4.06 -6.51 10.90
N ALA A 167 5.00 -5.74 11.45
CA ALA A 167 5.28 -5.75 12.88
C ALA A 167 4.06 -5.30 13.71
N LYS A 168 3.34 -4.27 13.27
CA LYS A 168 2.08 -3.85 13.92
C LYS A 168 1.04 -4.96 13.90
N MET A 169 0.84 -5.64 12.79
CA MET A 169 -0.07 -6.79 12.69
C MET A 169 0.34 -7.94 13.62
N LEU A 170 1.65 -8.21 13.73
CA LEU A 170 2.19 -9.21 14.65
C LEU A 170 1.98 -8.85 16.13
N LEU A 171 2.05 -7.57 16.49
CA LEU A 171 1.78 -7.09 17.85
C LEU A 171 0.29 -7.17 18.20
N ALA A 172 -0.58 -6.87 17.23
CA ALA A 172 -2.03 -6.86 17.41
C ALA A 172 -2.68 -8.25 17.25
N GLY A 173 -1.96 -9.25 16.70
CA GLY A 173 -2.54 -10.54 16.34
C GLY A 173 -3.43 -10.47 15.10
N GLU A 174 -3.30 -9.45 14.27
CA GLU A 174 -4.05 -9.30 13.04
C GLU A 174 -3.58 -10.32 11.99
N GLY A 175 -4.52 -11.10 11.46
CA GLY A 175 -4.23 -12.14 10.47
C GLY A 175 -3.46 -13.35 11.00
N GLY A 176 -3.44 -13.57 12.34
CA GLY A 176 -2.82 -14.71 13.00
C GLY A 176 -2.47 -14.40 14.44
N GLU A 177 -1.72 -15.28 15.08
CA GLU A 177 -1.36 -15.11 16.49
C GLU A 177 -0.45 -13.91 16.73
N VAL A 178 -0.54 -13.35 17.95
CA VAL A 178 0.37 -12.34 18.48
C VAL A 178 1.79 -12.92 18.55
N ASN A 179 2.76 -12.19 18.01
CA ASN A 179 4.16 -12.61 18.07
C ASN A 179 5.10 -11.41 18.30
N ILE A 180 5.25 -11.03 19.57
CA ILE A 180 6.07 -9.89 19.98
C ILE A 180 7.54 -10.09 19.59
N LYS A 181 8.07 -11.32 19.71
CA LYS A 181 9.47 -11.62 19.34
C LYS A 181 9.75 -11.36 17.85
N GLN A 182 8.83 -11.78 16.99
CA GLN A 182 8.96 -11.56 15.54
C GLN A 182 8.70 -10.11 15.18
N ALA A 183 7.73 -9.46 15.80
CA ALA A 183 7.47 -8.04 15.62
C ALA A 183 8.71 -7.19 15.94
N LYS A 184 9.38 -7.45 17.06
CA LYS A 184 10.63 -6.76 17.44
C LYS A 184 11.72 -6.93 16.38
N LYS A 185 11.84 -8.10 15.74
CA LYS A 185 12.81 -8.30 14.67
C LYS A 185 12.50 -7.39 13.48
N TRP A 186 11.24 -7.35 13.03
CA TRP A 186 10.84 -6.51 11.91
C TRP A 186 10.94 -5.02 12.22
N LEU A 187 10.54 -4.60 13.42
CA LEU A 187 10.75 -3.22 13.88
C LEU A 187 12.23 -2.84 13.90
N ASN A 188 13.09 -3.76 14.33
CA ASN A 188 14.53 -3.54 14.35
C ASN A 188 15.12 -3.42 12.94
N HIS A 189 14.62 -4.16 11.95
CA HIS A 189 15.02 -3.98 10.56
C HIS A 189 14.56 -2.62 10.04
N ALA A 190 13.28 -2.30 10.15
CA ALA A 190 12.73 -1.04 9.65
C ALA A 190 13.39 0.21 10.28
N ARG A 191 13.66 0.20 11.61
CA ARG A 191 14.33 1.33 12.26
C ARG A 191 15.77 1.56 11.78
N ARG A 192 16.50 0.48 11.44
CA ARG A 192 17.83 0.57 10.85
C ARG A 192 17.84 1.17 9.46
N GLU A 193 16.73 1.03 8.73
CA GLU A 193 16.47 1.70 7.46
C GLU A 193 15.93 3.15 7.65
N GLY A 194 15.94 3.66 8.90
CA GLY A 194 15.53 5.02 9.21
C GLY A 194 14.02 5.23 9.37
N HIS A 195 13.21 4.17 9.48
CA HIS A 195 11.77 4.30 9.64
C HIS A 195 11.40 4.76 11.06
N ALA A 196 11.06 6.06 11.21
CA ALA A 196 10.80 6.69 12.52
C ALA A 196 9.66 6.01 13.29
N GLY A 197 8.54 5.67 12.62
CA GLY A 197 7.43 4.95 13.26
C GLY A 197 7.84 3.58 13.80
N ALA A 198 8.70 2.86 13.10
CA ALA A 198 9.22 1.58 13.58
C ALA A 198 10.15 1.76 14.79
N MET A 199 10.97 2.81 14.79
CA MET A 199 11.83 3.17 15.92
C MET A 199 10.99 3.47 17.17
N ALA A 200 9.91 4.24 17.02
CA ALA A 200 9.02 4.58 18.12
C ALA A 200 8.30 3.36 18.70
N VAL A 201 7.71 2.51 17.83
CA VAL A 201 7.00 1.30 18.28
C VAL A 201 7.99 0.30 18.90
N PHE A 202 9.20 0.17 18.35
CA PHE A 202 10.26 -0.63 18.96
C PHE A 202 10.60 -0.15 20.36
N GLY A 203 10.76 1.17 20.54
CA GLY A 203 10.99 1.80 21.83
C GLY A 203 9.85 1.52 22.82
N ASN A 204 8.61 1.65 22.37
CA ASN A 204 7.44 1.35 23.21
C ASN A 204 7.40 -0.11 23.67
N VAL A 205 7.70 -1.06 22.77
CA VAL A 205 7.77 -2.49 23.15
C VAL A 205 8.87 -2.72 24.20
N LEU A 206 10.05 -2.14 24.04
CA LEU A 206 11.13 -2.22 25.04
C LEU A 206 10.71 -1.61 26.38
N PHE A 207 10.01 -0.48 26.35
CA PHE A 207 9.52 0.19 27.54
C PHE A 207 8.54 -0.71 28.31
N GLN A 208 7.59 -1.33 27.61
CA GLN A 208 6.63 -2.27 28.20
C GLN A 208 7.29 -3.56 28.74
N GLU A 209 8.44 -3.96 28.18
CA GLU A 209 9.25 -5.07 28.69
C GLU A 209 10.14 -4.68 29.89
N GLY A 210 10.00 -3.47 30.45
CA GLY A 210 10.76 -2.98 31.57
C GLY A 210 12.15 -2.40 31.23
N GLN A 211 12.49 -2.30 29.93
CA GLN A 211 13.70 -1.62 29.47
C GLN A 211 13.42 -0.11 29.30
N THR A 212 13.01 0.56 30.40
CA THR A 212 12.43 1.89 30.42
C THR A 212 13.35 2.94 29.75
N VAL A 213 14.60 3.00 30.13
CA VAL A 213 15.58 3.97 29.60
C VAL A 213 15.79 3.80 28.10
N ARG A 214 15.99 2.56 27.63
CA ARG A 214 16.19 2.28 26.21
C ARG A 214 14.93 2.56 25.40
N GLY A 215 13.79 2.11 25.93
CA GLY A 215 12.48 2.34 25.29
C GLY A 215 12.21 3.82 25.10
N LEU A 216 12.39 4.62 26.15
CA LEU A 216 12.21 6.06 26.11
C LEU A 216 13.21 6.74 25.15
N ALA A 217 14.46 6.28 25.12
CA ALA A 217 15.47 6.81 24.22
C ALA A 217 15.10 6.62 22.74
N TYR A 218 14.63 5.43 22.36
CA TYR A 218 14.17 5.18 20.98
C TYR A 218 12.93 6.01 20.61
N MET A 219 11.95 6.12 21.49
CA MET A 219 10.77 6.96 21.25
C MET A 219 11.17 8.44 21.07
N THR A 220 12.10 8.92 21.91
CA THR A 220 12.60 10.30 21.84
C THR A 220 13.40 10.54 20.54
N ALA A 221 14.29 9.62 20.15
CA ALA A 221 15.04 9.72 18.91
C ALA A 221 14.16 9.70 17.66
N ALA A 222 13.06 8.96 17.69
CA ALA A 222 12.11 8.87 16.59
C ALA A 222 11.40 10.20 16.30
N LEU A 223 11.15 11.02 17.32
CA LEU A 223 10.47 12.33 17.17
C LEU A 223 11.22 13.32 16.29
N ASP A 224 12.54 13.23 16.21
CA ASP A 224 13.33 14.19 15.44
C ASP A 224 13.27 13.94 13.93
N ASN A 225 13.03 12.67 13.53
CA ASN A 225 13.04 12.26 12.13
C ASN A 225 11.65 11.83 11.64
N CYS A 226 10.60 12.03 12.43
CA CYS A 226 9.26 11.63 12.06
C CYS A 226 8.59 12.65 11.14
N THR A 227 7.64 12.18 10.32
CA THR A 227 6.74 13.03 9.55
C THR A 227 5.79 13.79 10.48
N THR A 228 5.13 14.84 9.97
CA THR A 228 4.09 15.54 10.74
C THR A 228 2.97 14.59 11.18
N ALA A 229 2.54 13.69 10.28
CA ALA A 229 1.51 12.70 10.57
C ALA A 229 1.96 11.68 11.64
N ASP A 230 3.22 11.27 11.61
CA ASP A 230 3.75 10.38 12.65
C ASP A 230 3.87 11.09 14.00
N ARG A 231 4.21 12.36 14.01
CA ARG A 231 4.34 13.16 15.23
C ARG A 231 3.04 13.20 16.04
N GLU A 232 1.89 13.27 15.37
CA GLU A 232 0.58 13.34 16.03
C GLU A 232 0.30 12.16 16.98
N TRP A 233 0.76 10.95 16.64
CA TRP A 233 0.56 9.77 17.49
C TRP A 233 1.81 9.43 18.32
N LEU A 234 2.99 9.77 17.85
CA LEU A 234 4.26 9.43 18.48
C LEU A 234 4.56 10.33 19.69
N GLN A 235 4.28 11.62 19.58
CA GLN A 235 4.54 12.57 20.66
C GLN A 235 3.72 12.23 21.93
N PRO A 236 2.40 12.00 21.89
CA PRO A 236 1.66 11.58 23.06
C PRO A 236 2.17 10.26 23.67
N LEU A 237 2.57 9.30 22.83
CA LEU A 237 3.14 8.03 23.27
C LEU A 237 4.45 8.24 24.07
N GLN A 238 5.34 9.08 23.56
CA GLN A 238 6.61 9.42 24.22
C GLN A 238 6.38 10.21 25.52
N GLU A 239 5.49 11.21 25.50
CA GLU A 239 5.16 12.01 26.69
C GLU A 239 4.57 11.15 27.80
N GLN A 240 3.69 10.21 27.48
CA GLN A 240 3.16 9.24 28.44
C GLN A 240 4.28 8.41 29.08
N ALA A 241 5.15 7.82 28.26
CA ALA A 241 6.29 7.06 28.73
C ALA A 241 7.24 7.92 29.60
N PHE A 242 7.47 9.17 29.17
CA PHE A 242 8.31 10.12 29.89
C PHE A 242 7.74 10.46 31.28
N SER A 243 6.43 10.54 31.43
CA SER A 243 5.77 10.83 32.72
C SER A 243 5.90 9.70 33.75
N LEU A 244 6.12 8.46 33.28
CA LEU A 244 6.16 7.26 34.11
C LEU A 244 7.54 6.97 34.72
N VAL A 245 8.60 7.65 34.29
CA VAL A 245 9.98 7.39 34.73
C VAL A 245 10.54 8.52 35.60
N GLY A 246 11.51 8.18 36.45
CA GLY A 246 12.20 9.14 37.32
C GLY A 246 13.15 10.08 36.55
N GLU A 247 13.59 11.15 37.23
CA GLU A 247 14.42 12.19 36.59
C GLU A 247 15.77 11.65 36.08
N ASP A 248 16.39 10.75 36.82
CA ASP A 248 17.69 10.14 36.42
C ASP A 248 17.54 9.27 35.18
N GLU A 249 16.46 8.49 35.09
CA GLU A 249 16.13 7.68 33.92
C GLU A 249 15.85 8.56 32.69
N ARG A 250 15.10 9.67 32.88
CA ARG A 250 14.83 10.66 31.80
C ARG A 250 16.12 11.23 31.26
N ARG A 251 17.02 11.68 32.13
CA ARG A 251 18.30 12.26 31.76
C ARG A 251 19.15 11.24 30.97
N THR A 252 19.21 10.01 31.46
CA THR A 252 19.92 8.93 30.80
C THR A 252 19.31 8.59 29.42
N ALA A 253 17.98 8.52 29.32
CA ALA A 253 17.28 8.27 28.07
C ALA A 253 17.51 9.37 27.05
N LEU A 254 17.52 10.65 27.45
CA LEU A 254 17.80 11.77 26.57
C LEU A 254 19.25 11.74 26.04
N ALA A 255 20.21 11.39 26.88
CA ALA A 255 21.61 11.22 26.45
C ALA A 255 21.74 10.06 25.44
N LEU A 256 21.12 8.90 25.73
CA LEU A 256 21.10 7.76 24.84
C LEU A 256 20.37 8.07 23.51
N ALA A 257 19.28 8.84 23.55
CA ALA A 257 18.59 9.28 22.34
C ALA A 257 19.50 10.12 21.44
N ALA A 258 20.34 10.96 22.02
CA ALA A 258 21.33 11.73 21.25
C ALA A 258 22.37 10.84 20.57
N ASP A 259 22.76 9.74 21.19
CA ASP A 259 23.70 8.79 20.61
C ASP A 259 23.05 7.92 19.52
N ILE A 260 21.82 7.45 19.72
CA ILE A 260 21.03 6.74 18.69
C ILE A 260 20.90 7.59 17.42
N ARG A 261 20.67 8.90 17.55
CA ARG A 261 20.61 9.83 16.40
C ARG A 261 21.91 9.89 15.59
N LYS A 262 23.05 9.70 16.23
CA LYS A 262 24.37 9.69 15.57
C LYS A 262 24.71 8.34 14.93
N GLY A 263 23.82 7.35 15.06
CA GLY A 263 24.04 5.99 14.57
C GLY A 263 24.85 5.10 15.52
N ALA A 264 25.01 5.50 16.76
CA ALA A 264 25.60 4.69 17.82
C ALA A 264 24.50 3.79 18.42
N ASP A 265 24.35 2.56 17.87
CA ASP A 265 23.26 1.65 18.25
C ASP A 265 23.78 0.23 18.58
#